data_d396757ce4c4bfa35515c00eb355721b
#
_entry.id   d396757ce4c4bfa35515c00eb355721b
#
_cell.length_a   1.000
_cell.length_b   1.000
_cell.length_c   1.000
_cell.angle_alpha   90.00
_cell.angle_beta   90.00
_cell.angle_gamma   90.00
#
_symmetry.space_group_name_H-M   'P 1'
#
loop_
_entity.id
_entity.type
_entity.pdbx_description
1 polymer ?
#
loop_
_entity_poly.entity_id
_entity_poly.type
_entity_poly.pdbx_seq_one_letter_code
_entity_poly.pdbx_strand_id
1 'polypeptide(L)'
;MKKVKIISLILALAMILGLFAGCGSGSADETKASDSAETAGAEVKETEAAVESGSITLGIWPEDTQTEAIATHENYYVPAFNELHPGVEIVPAYYKYAPDTYVAMATAGNAPTVFESWYTEPEKLIRNGLVRDITDILEERGWLDSMSPAIRELLSDDEGRVYGVPRDAYSLGLMINVSLFEQAGLVNEDGSVKYPTTWEEVYEYSKIIREKTGVAGFCMQASDGGGGWHWSNIAWNYGAELVIVNDDGTYTSNLNTPEAIEAMEWVQKMVADKCVTDDPTQENWGTGFDRIGTSTAAMYIAANDAVDQPSYRGMGADEFFLAPMPAGPGGHYTLMGGTPYFFSPDATDEEVNWALDYLEIMGKSPEVTDAARDGWIADAQYRADAGIPVIQTFPAWVGAVVEEQNKVIEEYSNIDQELWADYFDFSKEEGALKTEEPGDTQTMYTILNGVLQAICADPAGVDIPALMEQANADYQAVLDGM
;
A
#
# COMPACT_ATOMS: atom_id res chain seq x y z
N MET A 1 4.72 5.04 -45.65
CA MET A 1 3.35 5.57 -45.55
C MET A 1 2.37 4.42 -45.62
N LYS A 2 1.92 3.87 -44.51
CA LYS A 2 0.75 2.96 -44.44
C LYS A 2 -0.06 3.41 -43.22
N LYS A 3 -1.29 3.82 -43.49
CA LYS A 3 -2.26 4.31 -42.48
C LYS A 3 -2.77 3.12 -41.70
N VAL A 4 -2.55 3.15 -40.36
CA VAL A 4 -3.22 2.24 -39.42
C VAL A 4 -4.57 2.85 -39.09
N LYS A 5 -5.63 2.10 -39.33
CA LYS A 5 -7.02 2.48 -39.02
C LYS A 5 -7.29 2.15 -37.56
N ILE A 6 -7.61 3.18 -36.80
CA ILE A 6 -8.20 3.06 -35.49
C ILE A 6 -9.64 2.61 -35.65
N ILE A 7 -9.99 1.46 -35.14
CA ILE A 7 -11.38 0.97 -35.07
C ILE A 7 -11.87 1.29 -33.64
N SER A 8 -12.67 2.35 -33.59
CA SER A 8 -13.46 2.66 -32.38
C SER A 8 -14.68 1.75 -32.37
N LEU A 9 -14.81 0.91 -31.38
CA LEU A 9 -16.02 0.11 -31.13
C LEU A 9 -16.98 0.96 -30.28
N ILE A 10 -17.96 1.60 -30.93
CA ILE A 10 -19.09 2.26 -30.28
C ILE A 10 -20.18 1.22 -30.12
N LEU A 11 -20.49 0.84 -28.90
CA LEU A 11 -21.68 0.05 -28.60
C LEU A 11 -22.87 1.02 -28.48
N ALA A 12 -23.75 0.98 -29.51
CA ALA A 12 -24.98 1.74 -29.52
C ALA A 12 -26.07 0.99 -28.73
N LEU A 13 -26.51 1.56 -27.61
CA LEU A 13 -27.70 1.11 -26.92
C LEU A 13 -28.92 1.82 -27.52
N ALA A 14 -29.84 1.05 -28.05
CA ALA A 14 -31.04 1.53 -28.72
C ALA A 14 -32.07 2.06 -27.70
N MET A 15 -32.43 3.33 -27.84
CA MET A 15 -33.59 3.93 -27.16
C MET A 15 -34.87 3.41 -27.81
N ILE A 16 -35.78 2.90 -27.01
CA ILE A 16 -37.20 2.74 -27.41
C ILE A 16 -37.97 3.87 -26.73
N LEU A 17 -38.36 4.87 -27.52
CA LEU A 17 -39.32 5.90 -27.15
C LEU A 17 -40.72 5.34 -27.36
N GLY A 18 -41.52 5.30 -26.29
CA GLY A 18 -42.97 5.12 -26.36
C GLY A 18 -43.67 6.34 -25.81
N LEU A 19 -44.05 7.24 -26.70
CA LEU A 19 -44.96 8.37 -26.43
C LEU A 19 -46.39 7.84 -26.26
N PHE A 20 -47.07 8.18 -25.17
CA PHE A 20 -48.51 8.44 -25.18
C PHE A 20 -48.85 9.63 -24.32
N ALA A 21 -49.27 10.67 -24.98
CA ALA A 21 -49.95 11.82 -24.41
C ALA A 21 -51.43 11.52 -24.25
N GLY A 22 -52.01 12.00 -23.18
CA GLY A 22 -53.45 12.00 -22.96
C GLY A 22 -53.86 12.88 -21.81
N CYS A 23 -54.23 14.14 -22.14
CA CYS A 23 -54.88 15.09 -21.25
C CYS A 23 -56.33 14.64 -20.94
N GLY A 24 -56.79 14.94 -19.75
CA GLY A 24 -58.21 14.90 -19.42
C GLY A 24 -58.51 15.32 -17.98
N SER A 25 -58.89 16.56 -17.83
CA SER A 25 -59.41 17.22 -16.63
C SER A 25 -60.83 16.76 -16.26
N GLY A 26 -61.19 16.76 -14.96
CA GLY A 26 -62.62 16.73 -14.57
C GLY A 26 -62.89 16.34 -13.14
N SER A 27 -63.36 17.29 -12.41
CA SER A 27 -63.77 17.43 -11.02
C SER A 27 -64.86 16.51 -10.49
N ALA A 28 -64.75 16.27 -9.18
CA ALA A 28 -65.79 16.24 -8.12
C ALA A 28 -67.07 15.44 -8.30
N ASP A 29 -67.48 14.58 -7.42
CA ASP A 29 -68.41 14.84 -6.34
C ASP A 29 -68.85 13.52 -5.61
N GLU A 30 -68.96 13.65 -4.34
CA GLU A 30 -69.75 12.99 -3.27
C GLU A 30 -70.69 11.80 -3.55
N THR A 31 -70.72 10.86 -2.65
CA THR A 31 -71.62 10.44 -1.63
C THR A 31 -71.91 8.95 -1.52
N LYS A 32 -71.83 8.54 -0.21
CA LYS A 32 -72.59 7.59 0.60
C LYS A 32 -72.59 6.07 0.35
N ALA A 33 -72.03 5.47 1.37
CA ALA A 33 -72.55 4.48 2.35
C ALA A 33 -73.42 3.30 1.86
N SER A 34 -73.05 2.09 2.18
CA SER A 34 -73.46 1.26 3.27
C SER A 34 -73.04 -0.21 3.10
N ASP A 35 -72.57 -0.70 4.21
CA ASP A 35 -72.88 -1.95 4.90
C ASP A 35 -72.39 -3.31 4.46
N SER A 36 -71.56 -3.80 5.41
CA SER A 36 -71.47 -5.16 5.95
C SER A 36 -71.14 -6.38 5.07
N ALA A 37 -69.99 -6.97 5.33
CA ALA A 37 -69.91 -8.36 5.83
C ALA A 37 -68.47 -8.69 6.28
N GLU A 38 -68.34 -9.11 7.52
CA GLU A 38 -67.09 -9.72 8.13
C GLU A 38 -66.60 -10.93 7.33
N THR A 39 -65.34 -10.91 7.04
CA THR A 39 -64.57 -12.15 6.92
C THR A 39 -63.18 -11.88 7.49
N ALA A 40 -62.84 -12.60 8.56
CA ALA A 40 -61.56 -12.57 9.21
C ALA A 40 -60.45 -13.06 8.22
N GLY A 41 -59.64 -12.14 7.75
CA GLY A 41 -58.38 -12.39 7.07
C GLY A 41 -57.25 -11.95 7.99
N ALA A 42 -56.36 -12.87 8.34
CA ALA A 42 -55.19 -12.57 9.12
C ALA A 42 -54.37 -11.46 8.40
N GLU A 43 -54.26 -10.31 9.02
CA GLU A 43 -53.27 -9.30 8.67
C GLU A 43 -51.87 -9.89 8.86
N VAL A 44 -51.23 -10.26 7.76
CA VAL A 44 -49.78 -10.31 7.71
C VAL A 44 -49.34 -8.85 7.82
N LYS A 45 -48.88 -8.42 8.97
CA LYS A 45 -48.11 -7.20 9.10
C LYS A 45 -46.81 -7.42 8.32
N GLU A 46 -46.73 -6.95 7.11
CA GLU A 46 -45.47 -6.58 6.52
C GLU A 46 -44.86 -5.51 7.46
N THR A 47 -43.84 -5.91 8.19
CA THR A 47 -42.97 -4.97 8.86
C THR A 47 -42.22 -4.28 7.72
N GLU A 48 -42.65 -3.06 7.34
CA GLU A 48 -41.80 -2.19 6.54
C GLU A 48 -40.45 -2.11 7.29
N ALA A 49 -39.41 -2.67 6.73
CA ALA A 49 -38.05 -2.46 7.22
C ALA A 49 -37.84 -0.93 7.26
N ALA A 50 -37.42 -0.40 8.38
CA ALA A 50 -37.07 1.00 8.49
C ALA A 50 -36.05 1.30 7.38
N VAL A 51 -36.36 2.29 6.53
CA VAL A 51 -35.41 2.72 5.50
C VAL A 51 -34.22 3.33 6.26
N GLU A 52 -33.03 2.72 6.11
CA GLU A 52 -31.79 3.25 6.63
C GLU A 52 -31.61 4.68 6.11
N SER A 53 -31.11 5.58 6.94
CA SER A 53 -30.84 6.97 6.53
C SER A 53 -29.64 7.49 7.29
N GLY A 54 -28.65 8.00 6.55
CA GLY A 54 -27.42 8.53 7.11
C GLY A 54 -26.46 8.94 5.99
N SER A 55 -25.22 9.14 6.34
CA SER A 55 -24.16 9.44 5.37
C SER A 55 -22.84 8.88 5.83
N ILE A 56 -21.97 8.52 4.88
CA ILE A 56 -20.57 8.20 5.14
C ILE A 56 -19.66 9.12 4.34
N THR A 57 -18.60 9.60 4.98
CA THR A 57 -17.57 10.41 4.32
C THR A 57 -16.40 9.51 3.94
N LEU A 58 -16.18 9.37 2.62
CA LEU A 58 -15.12 8.53 2.08
C LEU A 58 -13.82 9.33 1.92
N GLY A 59 -12.95 9.32 2.93
CA GLY A 59 -11.59 9.88 2.87
C GLY A 59 -10.69 9.17 1.86
N ILE A 60 -11.15 8.03 1.36
CA ILE A 60 -10.52 7.19 0.34
C ILE A 60 -10.90 7.58 -1.10
N TRP A 61 -11.64 8.68 -1.28
CA TRP A 61 -12.02 9.13 -2.61
C TRP A 61 -10.78 9.53 -3.42
N PRO A 62 -10.70 9.19 -4.72
CA PRO A 62 -9.53 9.52 -5.54
C PRO A 62 -9.29 11.04 -5.66
N GLU A 63 -8.03 11.43 -5.86
CA GLU A 63 -7.66 12.82 -6.14
C GLU A 63 -8.27 13.29 -7.47
N ASP A 64 -8.58 14.57 -7.57
CA ASP A 64 -9.21 15.20 -8.78
C ASP A 64 -8.47 14.92 -10.09
N THR A 65 -7.17 14.65 -10.01
CA THR A 65 -6.34 14.27 -11.16
C THR A 65 -6.53 12.84 -11.64
N GLN A 66 -7.09 11.97 -10.80
CA GLN A 66 -7.29 10.53 -11.04
C GLN A 66 -8.67 10.26 -11.66
N THR A 67 -8.92 10.85 -12.82
CA THR A 67 -10.25 10.85 -13.47
C THR A 67 -10.83 9.47 -13.76
N GLU A 68 -10.00 8.47 -14.08
CA GLU A 68 -10.44 7.09 -14.32
C GLU A 68 -10.86 6.40 -13.02
N ALA A 69 -10.13 6.61 -11.92
CA ALA A 69 -10.50 6.09 -10.62
C ALA A 69 -11.81 6.74 -10.12
N ILE A 70 -11.96 8.05 -10.25
CA ILE A 70 -13.22 8.75 -9.95
C ILE A 70 -14.37 8.16 -10.76
N ALA A 71 -14.18 7.97 -12.06
CA ALA A 71 -15.21 7.38 -12.92
C ALA A 71 -15.59 5.94 -12.49
N THR A 72 -14.64 5.16 -11.97
CA THR A 72 -14.91 3.83 -11.41
C THR A 72 -15.79 3.93 -10.16
N HIS A 73 -15.48 4.85 -9.23
CA HIS A 73 -16.32 5.08 -8.07
C HIS A 73 -17.73 5.51 -8.48
N GLU A 74 -17.86 6.52 -9.35
CA GLU A 74 -19.15 7.08 -9.76
C GLU A 74 -20.03 6.12 -10.59
N ASN A 75 -19.43 5.29 -11.43
CA ASN A 75 -20.18 4.45 -12.36
C ASN A 75 -20.39 3.00 -11.87
N TYR A 76 -19.60 2.52 -10.90
CA TYR A 76 -19.68 1.14 -10.42
C TYR A 76 -19.90 1.04 -8.92
N TYR A 77 -19.03 1.63 -8.08
CA TYR A 77 -19.09 1.39 -6.64
C TYR A 77 -20.25 2.14 -5.98
N VAL A 78 -20.45 3.41 -6.28
CA VAL A 78 -21.56 4.21 -5.74
C VAL A 78 -22.93 3.65 -6.16
N PRO A 79 -23.20 3.30 -7.42
CA PRO A 79 -24.44 2.65 -7.81
C PRO A 79 -24.70 1.33 -7.06
N ALA A 80 -23.69 0.45 -6.95
CA ALA A 80 -23.82 -0.82 -6.23
C ALA A 80 -24.11 -0.59 -4.73
N PHE A 81 -23.44 0.36 -4.11
CA PHE A 81 -23.72 0.75 -2.72
C PHE A 81 -25.14 1.30 -2.53
N ASN A 82 -25.61 2.15 -3.42
CA ASN A 82 -26.95 2.71 -3.36
C ASN A 82 -28.07 1.67 -3.57
N GLU A 83 -27.78 0.57 -4.29
CA GLU A 83 -28.72 -0.56 -4.38
C GLU A 83 -28.83 -1.30 -3.04
N LEU A 84 -27.73 -1.42 -2.31
CA LEU A 84 -27.68 -2.07 -1.01
C LEU A 84 -28.23 -1.16 0.10
N HIS A 85 -27.89 0.12 0.09
CA HIS A 85 -28.22 1.13 1.10
C HIS A 85 -28.91 2.37 0.47
N PRO A 86 -30.16 2.26 -0.02
CA PRO A 86 -30.81 3.32 -0.82
C PRO A 86 -31.09 4.62 -0.07
N GLY A 87 -30.93 4.64 1.26
CA GLY A 87 -31.15 5.82 2.10
C GLY A 87 -29.87 6.43 2.67
N VAL A 88 -28.70 5.89 2.30
CA VAL A 88 -27.39 6.35 2.81
C VAL A 88 -26.67 7.17 1.75
N GLU A 89 -26.27 8.40 2.12
CA GLU A 89 -25.53 9.30 1.25
C GLU A 89 -24.01 9.02 1.32
N ILE A 90 -23.37 8.88 0.18
CA ILE A 90 -21.92 8.89 0.07
C ILE A 90 -21.45 10.34 -0.10
N VAL A 91 -20.54 10.77 0.79
CA VAL A 91 -19.86 12.07 0.73
C VAL A 91 -18.42 11.85 0.26
N PRO A 92 -18.11 12.15 -1.00
CA PRO A 92 -16.75 12.06 -1.51
C PRO A 92 -15.82 13.04 -0.79
N ALA A 93 -14.67 12.58 -0.31
CA ALA A 93 -13.66 13.41 0.31
C ALA A 93 -12.28 12.83 0.05
N TYR A 94 -11.51 13.47 -0.86
CA TYR A 94 -10.12 13.10 -1.00
C TYR A 94 -9.35 13.54 0.25
N TYR A 95 -8.72 12.58 0.91
CA TYR A 95 -7.86 12.85 2.06
C TYR A 95 -6.57 12.04 1.95
N LYS A 96 -5.46 12.72 1.68
CA LYS A 96 -4.14 12.12 1.79
C LYS A 96 -3.69 12.21 3.25
N TYR A 97 -3.50 11.06 3.88
CA TYR A 97 -3.07 11.00 5.27
C TYR A 97 -1.77 11.78 5.51
N ALA A 98 -1.77 12.57 6.56
CA ALA A 98 -0.59 13.22 7.12
C ALA A 98 -0.77 13.31 8.64
N PRO A 99 0.17 12.80 9.46
CA PRO A 99 0.02 12.68 10.91
C PRO A 99 -0.44 13.96 11.60
N ASP A 100 0.22 15.09 11.32
CA ASP A 100 -0.07 16.38 11.95
C ASP A 100 -1.48 16.91 11.66
N THR A 101 -1.96 16.73 10.42
CA THR A 101 -3.29 17.19 10.03
C THR A 101 -4.39 16.27 10.52
N TYR A 102 -4.12 14.95 10.57
CA TYR A 102 -5.11 13.98 11.02
C TYR A 102 -5.47 14.16 12.50
N VAL A 103 -4.49 14.32 13.37
CA VAL A 103 -4.72 14.55 14.81
C VAL A 103 -5.64 15.74 15.04
N ALA A 104 -5.41 16.84 14.32
CA ALA A 104 -6.26 18.03 14.40
C ALA A 104 -7.69 17.77 13.89
N MET A 105 -7.85 17.02 12.80
CA MET A 105 -9.15 16.66 12.24
C MET A 105 -9.95 15.74 13.17
N ALA A 106 -9.33 14.67 13.66
CA ALA A 106 -9.96 13.70 14.56
C ALA A 106 -10.38 14.37 15.88
N THR A 107 -9.49 15.18 16.48
CA THR A 107 -9.80 15.93 17.72
C THR A 107 -10.95 16.93 17.54
N ALA A 108 -11.12 17.48 16.33
CA ALA A 108 -12.20 18.42 16.02
C ALA A 108 -13.50 17.73 15.58
N GLY A 109 -13.57 16.40 15.53
CA GLY A 109 -14.74 15.63 15.05
C GLY A 109 -14.99 15.79 13.54
N ASN A 110 -13.93 16.02 12.76
CA ASN A 110 -14.00 16.21 11.31
C ASN A 110 -13.28 15.13 10.51
N ALA A 111 -12.86 14.03 11.16
CA ALA A 111 -12.25 12.92 10.46
C ALA A 111 -13.26 12.25 9.51
N PRO A 112 -12.83 11.83 8.29
CA PRO A 112 -13.69 11.04 7.41
C PRO A 112 -14.15 9.75 8.08
N THR A 113 -15.33 9.25 7.72
CA THR A 113 -15.84 7.98 8.27
C THR A 113 -14.86 6.85 8.06
N VAL A 114 -14.26 6.76 6.88
CA VAL A 114 -13.19 5.83 6.53
C VAL A 114 -12.06 6.56 5.81
N PHE A 115 -10.80 6.23 6.13
CA PHE A 115 -9.61 6.83 5.52
C PHE A 115 -8.45 5.83 5.47
N GLU A 116 -7.47 6.10 4.63
CA GLU A 116 -6.22 5.35 4.53
C GLU A 116 -5.15 5.97 5.45
N SER A 117 -4.27 5.11 6.00
CA SER A 117 -3.08 5.53 6.73
C SER A 117 -1.90 4.60 6.37
N TRP A 118 -0.82 4.66 7.12
CA TRP A 118 0.35 3.79 6.95
C TRP A 118 0.47 2.81 8.12
N TYR A 119 1.15 1.68 7.92
CA TYR A 119 1.41 0.71 8.99
C TYR A 119 2.39 1.22 10.06
N THR A 120 2.95 2.41 9.91
CA THR A 120 3.70 3.13 10.97
C THR A 120 2.82 3.81 12.02
N GLU A 121 1.53 3.99 11.74
CA GLU A 121 0.65 4.86 12.52
C GLU A 121 -0.31 4.16 13.50
N PRO A 122 -0.59 2.84 13.38
CA PRO A 122 -1.61 2.18 14.20
C PRO A 122 -1.42 2.44 15.69
N GLU A 123 -0.22 2.18 16.22
CA GLU A 123 0.06 2.35 17.64
C GLU A 123 -0.27 3.77 18.15
N LYS A 124 0.20 4.80 17.44
CA LYS A 124 -0.04 6.20 17.78
C LYS A 124 -1.52 6.56 17.72
N LEU A 125 -2.22 6.12 16.68
CA LEU A 125 -3.64 6.40 16.48
C LEU A 125 -4.51 5.71 17.54
N ILE A 126 -4.23 4.45 17.84
CA ILE A 126 -4.95 3.63 18.81
C ILE A 126 -4.76 4.16 20.21
N ARG A 127 -3.51 4.35 20.66
CA ARG A 127 -3.20 4.84 22.02
C ARG A 127 -3.81 6.21 22.32
N ASN A 128 -3.93 7.07 21.32
CA ASN A 128 -4.50 8.40 21.47
C ASN A 128 -6.03 8.45 21.24
N GLY A 129 -6.69 7.32 21.00
CA GLY A 129 -8.14 7.26 20.74
C GLY A 129 -8.57 8.01 19.50
N LEU A 130 -7.72 8.05 18.48
CA LEU A 130 -7.94 8.77 17.23
C LEU A 130 -8.60 7.91 16.15
N VAL A 131 -8.81 6.64 16.42
CA VAL A 131 -9.48 5.66 15.55
C VAL A 131 -10.46 4.82 16.36
N ARG A 132 -11.48 4.28 15.69
CA ARG A 132 -12.54 3.50 16.32
C ARG A 132 -12.15 2.03 16.46
N ASP A 133 -12.45 1.43 17.62
CA ASP A 133 -12.49 -0.03 17.80
C ASP A 133 -13.64 -0.63 16.98
N ILE A 134 -13.30 -1.58 16.12
CA ILE A 134 -14.25 -2.24 15.20
C ILE A 134 -14.27 -3.77 15.39
N THR A 135 -13.70 -4.27 16.48
CA THR A 135 -13.53 -5.71 16.73
C THR A 135 -14.84 -6.46 16.64
N ASP A 136 -15.86 -6.00 17.37
CA ASP A 136 -17.15 -6.71 17.45
C ASP A 136 -17.84 -6.75 16.07
N ILE A 137 -17.69 -5.69 15.26
CA ILE A 137 -18.21 -5.63 13.89
C ILE A 137 -17.48 -6.66 12.99
N LEU A 138 -16.15 -6.75 13.11
CA LEU A 138 -15.38 -7.71 12.32
C LEU A 138 -15.64 -9.16 12.76
N GLU A 139 -15.90 -9.41 14.05
CA GLU A 139 -16.34 -10.72 14.55
C GLU A 139 -17.68 -11.12 13.95
N GLU A 140 -18.67 -10.23 13.97
CA GLU A 140 -20.01 -10.47 13.41
C GLU A 140 -19.95 -10.76 11.90
N ARG A 141 -19.04 -10.11 11.16
CA ARG A 141 -18.80 -10.35 9.73
C ARG A 141 -17.97 -11.60 9.44
N GLY A 142 -17.30 -12.18 10.44
CA GLY A 142 -16.36 -13.29 10.26
C GLY A 142 -15.03 -12.88 9.58
N TRP A 143 -14.71 -11.59 9.52
CA TRP A 143 -13.51 -11.08 8.86
C TRP A 143 -12.26 -11.16 9.74
N LEU A 144 -12.45 -11.21 11.06
CA LEU A 144 -11.34 -11.14 12.02
C LEU A 144 -10.35 -12.32 11.86
N ASP A 145 -10.86 -13.53 11.64
CA ASP A 145 -10.03 -14.72 11.44
C ASP A 145 -9.47 -14.84 10.02
N SER A 146 -9.96 -14.03 9.12
CA SER A 146 -9.46 -13.94 7.73
C SER A 146 -8.36 -12.90 7.56
N MET A 147 -8.05 -12.10 8.57
CA MET A 147 -6.94 -11.16 8.53
C MET A 147 -5.60 -11.89 8.73
N SER A 148 -4.56 -11.47 7.99
CA SER A 148 -3.20 -11.99 8.23
C SER A 148 -2.80 -11.76 9.68
N PRO A 149 -2.27 -12.77 10.41
CA PRO A 149 -1.96 -12.65 11.84
C PRO A 149 -1.03 -11.47 12.17
N ALA A 150 0.00 -11.23 11.37
CA ALA A 150 0.93 -10.13 11.57
C ALA A 150 0.26 -8.75 11.39
N ILE A 151 -0.65 -8.63 10.42
CA ILE A 151 -1.40 -7.40 10.18
C ILE A 151 -2.45 -7.20 11.27
N ARG A 152 -3.12 -8.27 11.70
CA ARG A 152 -4.06 -8.21 12.83
C ARG A 152 -3.38 -7.71 14.10
N GLU A 153 -2.20 -8.25 14.42
CA GLU A 153 -1.39 -7.80 15.56
C GLU A 153 -1.06 -6.31 15.44
N LEU A 154 -0.61 -5.87 14.27
CA LEU A 154 -0.26 -4.47 14.00
C LEU A 154 -1.45 -3.51 14.13
N LEU A 155 -2.66 -3.94 13.78
CA LEU A 155 -3.89 -3.14 13.85
C LEU A 155 -4.64 -3.29 15.17
N SER A 156 -4.04 -3.95 16.17
CA SER A 156 -4.64 -4.22 17.48
C SER A 156 -3.96 -3.41 18.59
N ASP A 157 -4.71 -3.19 19.67
CA ASP A 157 -4.14 -2.77 20.93
C ASP A 157 -3.59 -3.96 21.75
N ASP A 158 -3.03 -3.67 22.93
CA ASP A 158 -2.48 -4.66 23.86
C ASP A 158 -3.52 -5.64 24.42
N GLU A 159 -4.82 -5.34 24.29
CA GLU A 159 -5.94 -6.20 24.69
C GLU A 159 -6.44 -7.06 23.52
N GLY A 160 -5.88 -6.89 22.33
CA GLY A 160 -6.23 -7.60 21.08
C GLY A 160 -7.49 -7.05 20.40
N ARG A 161 -7.93 -5.84 20.75
CA ARG A 161 -9.00 -5.13 20.05
C ARG A 161 -8.48 -4.57 18.74
N VAL A 162 -9.23 -4.70 17.66
CA VAL A 162 -8.83 -4.34 16.28
C VAL A 162 -9.47 -3.02 15.86
N TYR A 163 -8.68 -2.14 15.27
CA TYR A 163 -9.07 -0.77 14.95
C TYR A 163 -9.12 -0.46 13.44
N GLY A 164 -8.68 -1.38 12.59
CA GLY A 164 -8.66 -1.18 11.16
C GLY A 164 -8.73 -2.47 10.37
N VAL A 165 -8.85 -2.34 9.04
CA VAL A 165 -8.76 -3.46 8.10
C VAL A 165 -7.68 -3.17 7.06
N PRO A 166 -6.97 -4.18 6.54
CA PRO A 166 -5.94 -3.95 5.54
C PRO A 166 -6.55 -3.55 4.18
N ARG A 167 -5.97 -2.55 3.53
CA ARG A 167 -6.17 -2.30 2.10
C ARG A 167 -5.28 -3.22 1.27
N ASP A 168 -4.01 -3.25 1.63
CA ASP A 168 -2.94 -4.02 1.02
C ASP A 168 -1.79 -4.25 2.02
N ALA A 169 -0.87 -5.09 1.61
CA ALA A 169 0.43 -5.25 2.23
C ALA A 169 1.48 -5.51 1.14
N TYR A 170 2.72 -5.17 1.44
CA TYR A 170 3.86 -5.40 0.56
C TYR A 170 5.09 -5.85 1.36
N SER A 171 6.02 -6.49 0.68
CA SER A 171 7.38 -6.67 1.17
C SER A 171 8.37 -5.97 0.24
N LEU A 172 9.45 -5.44 0.82
CA LEU A 172 10.51 -4.86 0.02
C LEU A 172 11.42 -5.95 -0.54
N GLY A 173 12.10 -5.60 -1.62
CA GLY A 173 13.12 -6.40 -2.27
C GLY A 173 14.09 -5.50 -3.03
N LEU A 174 15.09 -6.10 -3.63
CA LEU A 174 16.00 -5.39 -4.50
C LEU A 174 15.55 -5.54 -5.95
N MET A 175 15.03 -4.46 -6.54
CA MET A 175 14.66 -4.43 -7.95
C MET A 175 15.92 -4.38 -8.81
N ILE A 176 15.99 -5.26 -9.80
CA ILE A 176 17.13 -5.49 -10.68
C ILE A 176 16.75 -5.13 -12.11
N ASN A 177 17.57 -4.31 -12.78
CA ASN A 177 17.47 -4.08 -14.21
C ASN A 177 18.31 -5.13 -14.95
N VAL A 178 17.65 -6.09 -15.61
CA VAL A 178 18.27 -7.26 -16.26
C VAL A 178 19.31 -6.83 -17.28
N SER A 179 18.96 -5.92 -18.18
CA SER A 179 19.82 -5.45 -19.27
C SER A 179 21.14 -4.85 -18.78
N LEU A 180 21.12 -4.09 -17.68
CA LEU A 180 22.35 -3.50 -17.13
C LEU A 180 23.26 -4.53 -16.46
N PHE A 181 22.67 -5.57 -15.84
CA PHE A 181 23.44 -6.70 -15.31
C PHE A 181 24.11 -7.52 -16.41
N GLU A 182 23.38 -7.82 -17.48
CA GLU A 182 23.93 -8.50 -18.65
C GLU A 182 25.07 -7.69 -19.30
N GLN A 183 24.87 -6.38 -19.50
CA GLN A 183 25.90 -5.49 -20.06
C GLN A 183 27.15 -5.42 -19.17
N ALA A 184 26.98 -5.52 -17.86
CA ALA A 184 28.09 -5.56 -16.90
C ALA A 184 28.79 -6.93 -16.85
N GLY A 185 28.21 -7.98 -17.46
CA GLY A 185 28.69 -9.34 -17.40
C GLY A 185 28.40 -10.04 -16.08
N LEU A 186 27.40 -9.54 -15.32
CA LEU A 186 26.92 -10.12 -14.07
C LEU A 186 25.85 -11.19 -14.39
N VAL A 187 26.31 -12.30 -14.96
CA VAL A 187 25.49 -13.45 -15.35
C VAL A 187 26.12 -14.74 -14.84
N ASN A 188 25.28 -15.71 -14.55
CA ASN A 188 25.67 -17.06 -14.16
C ASN A 188 26.10 -17.89 -15.39
N GLU A 189 26.64 -19.09 -15.16
CA GLU A 189 27.09 -19.99 -16.24
C GLU A 189 25.93 -20.44 -17.17
N ASP A 190 24.70 -20.47 -16.67
CA ASP A 190 23.48 -20.80 -17.40
C ASP A 190 22.87 -19.61 -18.16
N GLY A 191 23.44 -18.42 -17.97
CA GLY A 191 22.98 -17.17 -18.60
C GLY A 191 21.97 -16.38 -17.77
N SER A 192 21.51 -16.87 -16.63
CA SER A 192 20.64 -16.12 -15.72
C SER A 192 21.37 -14.94 -15.08
N VAL A 193 20.61 -13.93 -14.65
CA VAL A 193 21.17 -12.75 -13.97
C VAL A 193 21.77 -13.15 -12.63
N LYS A 194 23.02 -12.74 -12.40
CA LYS A 194 23.70 -12.90 -11.13
C LYS A 194 23.45 -11.66 -10.26
N TYR A 195 22.34 -11.63 -9.51
CA TYR A 195 22.02 -10.53 -8.59
C TYR A 195 22.80 -10.65 -7.27
N PRO A 196 23.00 -9.53 -6.52
CA PRO A 196 23.70 -9.55 -5.24
C PRO A 196 22.83 -10.15 -4.14
N THR A 197 23.42 -10.99 -3.30
CA THR A 197 22.77 -11.63 -2.14
C THR A 197 23.16 -10.99 -0.82
N THR A 198 24.17 -10.11 -0.82
CA THR A 198 24.63 -9.38 0.37
C THR A 198 24.84 -7.90 0.05
N TRP A 199 24.80 -7.03 1.06
CA TRP A 199 25.09 -5.60 0.90
C TRP A 199 26.51 -5.32 0.42
N GLU A 200 27.49 -6.18 0.74
CA GLU A 200 28.84 -6.06 0.18
C GLU A 200 28.85 -6.39 -1.32
N GLU A 201 28.07 -7.38 -1.76
CA GLU A 201 27.91 -7.66 -3.20
C GLU A 201 27.17 -6.54 -3.93
N VAL A 202 26.19 -5.85 -3.28
CA VAL A 202 25.57 -4.64 -3.85
C VAL A 202 26.64 -3.59 -4.15
N TYR A 203 27.56 -3.35 -3.23
CA TYR A 203 28.68 -2.44 -3.44
C TYR A 203 29.60 -2.89 -4.58
N GLU A 204 30.04 -4.14 -4.56
CA GLU A 204 30.96 -4.66 -5.59
C GLU A 204 30.33 -4.64 -6.99
N TYR A 205 29.05 -5.06 -7.11
CA TYR A 205 28.34 -5.06 -8.38
C TYR A 205 28.06 -3.63 -8.86
N SER A 206 27.78 -2.71 -7.97
CA SER A 206 27.63 -1.29 -8.32
C SER A 206 28.88 -0.71 -8.96
N LYS A 207 30.06 -1.07 -8.47
CA LYS A 207 31.36 -0.67 -9.08
C LYS A 207 31.52 -1.27 -10.47
N ILE A 208 31.25 -2.56 -10.60
CA ILE A 208 31.35 -3.26 -11.90
C ILE A 208 30.40 -2.64 -12.91
N ILE A 209 29.14 -2.39 -12.52
CA ILE A 209 28.15 -1.76 -13.38
C ILE A 209 28.60 -0.36 -13.79
N ARG A 210 29.05 0.46 -12.86
CA ARG A 210 29.56 1.82 -13.15
C ARG A 210 30.73 1.77 -14.12
N GLU A 211 31.67 0.86 -13.93
CA GLU A 211 32.85 0.69 -14.81
C GLU A 211 32.44 0.26 -16.22
N LYS A 212 31.53 -0.70 -16.34
CA LYS A 212 31.18 -1.33 -17.63
C LYS A 212 30.14 -0.54 -18.44
N THR A 213 29.17 0.08 -17.75
CA THR A 213 28.02 0.72 -18.39
C THR A 213 28.05 2.24 -18.30
N GLY A 214 28.76 2.79 -17.32
CA GLY A 214 28.82 4.23 -17.04
C GLY A 214 27.63 4.76 -16.22
N VAL A 215 26.63 3.92 -15.88
CA VAL A 215 25.46 4.32 -15.09
C VAL A 215 25.62 3.96 -13.61
N ALA A 216 24.71 4.43 -12.77
CA ALA A 216 24.71 4.09 -11.34
C ALA A 216 24.45 2.59 -11.12
N GLY A 217 25.18 1.96 -10.20
CA GLY A 217 24.85 0.62 -9.78
C GLY A 217 23.60 0.56 -8.92
N PHE A 218 23.41 1.55 -8.02
CA PHE A 218 22.32 1.61 -7.08
C PHE A 218 21.65 3.00 -7.06
N CYS A 219 20.34 3.04 -7.10
CA CYS A 219 19.59 4.26 -6.83
C CYS A 219 19.30 4.36 -5.33
N MET A 220 19.90 5.34 -4.68
CA MET A 220 19.72 5.61 -3.26
C MET A 220 18.79 6.81 -3.09
N GLN A 221 17.73 6.66 -2.31
CA GLN A 221 16.93 7.80 -1.89
C GLN A 221 17.63 8.59 -0.78
N ALA A 222 17.53 9.92 -0.84
CA ALA A 222 17.90 10.83 0.25
C ALA A 222 16.99 12.07 0.27
N SER A 223 15.71 11.93 -0.16
CA SER A 223 14.70 12.97 -0.04
C SER A 223 13.41 12.43 0.58
N ASP A 224 12.54 13.31 1.05
CA ASP A 224 11.18 13.05 1.54
C ASP A 224 11.05 11.96 2.63
N GLY A 225 12.09 11.79 3.47
CA GLY A 225 12.13 10.71 4.48
C GLY A 225 12.42 9.32 3.91
N GLY A 226 12.25 9.12 2.60
CA GLY A 226 12.43 7.82 1.94
C GLY A 226 13.82 7.22 2.10
N GLY A 227 14.85 8.05 2.28
CA GLY A 227 16.21 7.60 2.56
C GLY A 227 16.31 6.86 3.88
N GLY A 228 15.74 7.41 4.96
CA GLY A 228 15.70 6.78 6.28
C GLY A 228 14.92 5.46 6.26
N TRP A 229 13.79 5.45 5.57
CA TRP A 229 12.97 4.26 5.35
C TRP A 229 13.74 3.12 4.65
N HIS A 230 14.41 3.40 3.53
CA HIS A 230 15.24 2.42 2.84
C HIS A 230 16.45 1.98 3.67
N TRP A 231 17.09 2.94 4.34
CA TRP A 231 18.27 2.66 5.14
C TRP A 231 17.97 1.74 6.35
N SER A 232 16.78 1.79 6.93
CA SER A 232 16.39 0.89 8.03
C SER A 232 16.52 -0.58 7.64
N ASN A 233 16.21 -0.94 6.38
CA ASN A 233 16.43 -2.30 5.88
C ASN A 233 17.91 -2.69 5.86
N ILE A 234 18.78 -1.75 5.51
CA ILE A 234 20.22 -1.98 5.54
C ILE A 234 20.68 -2.17 6.99
N ALA A 235 20.25 -1.27 7.89
CA ALA A 235 20.63 -1.29 9.30
C ALA A 235 20.22 -2.59 10.01
N TRP A 236 19.00 -3.08 9.79
CA TRP A 236 18.55 -4.37 10.33
C TRP A 236 19.44 -5.53 9.86
N ASN A 237 19.82 -5.52 8.61
CA ASN A 237 20.70 -6.56 8.07
C ASN A 237 22.15 -6.47 8.59
N TYR A 238 22.56 -5.29 9.06
CA TYR A 238 23.80 -5.12 9.83
C TYR A 238 23.66 -5.53 11.29
N GLY A 239 22.44 -5.77 11.78
CA GLY A 239 22.13 -6.21 13.15
C GLY A 239 21.71 -5.08 14.09
N ALA A 240 21.41 -3.89 13.53
CA ALA A 240 20.90 -2.80 14.34
C ALA A 240 19.47 -3.05 14.82
N GLU A 241 19.19 -2.74 16.06
CA GLU A 241 17.87 -2.53 16.63
C GLU A 241 17.75 -1.01 16.82
N LEU A 242 16.87 -0.37 16.07
CA LEU A 242 16.87 1.10 15.97
C LEU A 242 16.08 1.77 17.10
N VAL A 243 15.10 1.06 17.66
CA VAL A 243 14.28 1.51 18.79
C VAL A 243 14.15 0.38 19.80
N ILE A 244 14.33 0.70 21.08
CA ILE A 244 14.10 -0.24 22.19
C ILE A 244 12.77 0.10 22.85
N VAL A 245 11.88 -0.90 22.95
CA VAL A 245 10.66 -0.81 23.75
C VAL A 245 11.01 -1.15 25.19
N ASN A 246 10.80 -0.21 26.12
CA ASN A 246 11.09 -0.39 27.53
C ASN A 246 9.94 -1.13 28.24
N ASP A 247 10.23 -1.74 29.40
CA ASP A 247 9.24 -2.49 30.20
C ASP A 247 8.05 -1.61 30.66
N ASP A 248 8.23 -0.29 30.74
CA ASP A 248 7.19 0.67 31.11
C ASP A 248 6.39 1.21 29.90
N GLY A 249 6.64 0.70 28.70
CA GLY A 249 5.98 1.10 27.48
C GLY A 249 6.54 2.40 26.86
N THR A 250 7.63 2.94 27.38
CA THR A 250 8.36 4.05 26.74
C THR A 250 9.36 3.53 25.71
N TYR A 251 9.92 4.42 24.89
CA TYR A 251 10.86 4.09 23.85
C TYR A 251 12.23 4.70 24.08
N THR A 252 13.27 3.97 23.69
CA THR A 252 14.63 4.47 23.68
C THR A 252 15.20 4.43 22.27
N SER A 253 15.67 5.57 21.78
CA SER A 253 16.39 5.67 20.51
C SER A 253 17.71 4.91 20.58
N ASN A 254 18.01 4.11 19.57
CA ASN A 254 19.19 3.26 19.53
C ASN A 254 19.94 3.40 18.19
N LEU A 255 19.90 4.61 17.59
CA LEU A 255 20.44 4.90 16.26
C LEU A 255 21.98 4.96 16.23
N ASN A 256 22.66 5.05 17.38
CA ASN A 256 24.11 5.21 17.50
C ASN A 256 24.85 3.92 17.89
N THR A 257 24.23 2.76 17.64
CA THR A 257 24.90 1.47 17.89
C THR A 257 26.03 1.22 16.90
N PRO A 258 27.01 0.36 17.23
CA PRO A 258 28.08 0.00 16.30
C PRO A 258 27.53 -0.53 14.96
N GLU A 259 26.46 -1.31 14.99
CA GLU A 259 25.82 -1.93 13.82
C GLU A 259 25.14 -0.86 12.94
N ALA A 260 24.44 0.10 13.54
CA ALA A 260 23.83 1.23 12.85
C ALA A 260 24.90 2.15 12.23
N ILE A 261 25.99 2.40 12.95
CA ILE A 261 27.14 3.18 12.44
C ILE A 261 27.78 2.44 11.25
N GLU A 262 28.03 1.13 11.34
CA GLU A 262 28.61 0.34 10.24
C GLU A 262 27.71 0.36 9.00
N ALA A 263 26.40 0.24 9.15
CA ALA A 263 25.42 0.36 8.07
C ALA A 263 25.47 1.75 7.41
N MET A 264 25.66 2.81 8.17
CA MET A 264 25.78 4.17 7.64
C MET A 264 27.14 4.43 6.99
N GLU A 265 28.23 3.83 7.49
CA GLU A 265 29.56 3.84 6.87
C GLU A 265 29.55 3.11 5.52
N TRP A 266 28.76 2.04 5.37
CA TRP A 266 28.53 1.40 4.08
C TRP A 266 27.91 2.38 3.07
N VAL A 267 26.93 3.18 3.49
CA VAL A 267 26.34 4.23 2.64
C VAL A 267 27.41 5.26 2.26
N GLN A 268 28.21 5.71 3.22
CA GLN A 268 29.31 6.65 2.96
C GLN A 268 30.29 6.09 1.89
N LYS A 269 30.64 4.81 1.98
CA LYS A 269 31.47 4.09 1.01
C LYS A 269 30.82 4.07 -0.38
N MET A 270 29.51 3.77 -0.46
CA MET A 270 28.75 3.76 -1.72
C MET A 270 28.77 5.13 -2.43
N VAL A 271 28.56 6.21 -1.66
CA VAL A 271 28.58 7.58 -2.19
C VAL A 271 30.00 8.01 -2.60
N ALA A 272 30.98 7.78 -1.74
CA ALA A 272 32.37 8.16 -2.00
C ALA A 272 32.94 7.51 -3.28
N ASP A 273 32.60 6.24 -3.52
CA ASP A 273 33.03 5.47 -4.69
C ASP A 273 32.10 5.62 -5.90
N LYS A 274 31.12 6.53 -5.84
CA LYS A 274 30.14 6.83 -6.91
C LYS A 274 29.36 5.60 -7.39
N CYS A 275 29.02 4.72 -6.47
CA CYS A 275 28.20 3.55 -6.74
C CYS A 275 26.71 3.90 -6.90
N VAL A 276 26.29 5.05 -6.34
CA VAL A 276 24.92 5.56 -6.35
C VAL A 276 24.66 6.55 -7.50
N THR A 277 23.42 6.97 -7.69
CA THR A 277 23.05 8.07 -8.60
C THR A 277 23.81 9.34 -8.30
N ASP A 278 23.94 10.23 -9.30
CA ASP A 278 24.83 11.40 -9.20
C ASP A 278 24.40 12.40 -8.11
N ASP A 279 23.08 12.49 -7.84
CA ASP A 279 22.52 13.32 -6.78
C ASP A 279 21.40 12.59 -6.03
N PRO A 280 21.73 11.75 -5.04
CA PRO A 280 20.73 11.03 -4.25
C PRO A 280 19.77 11.95 -3.47
N THR A 281 20.12 13.22 -3.24
CA THR A 281 19.26 14.17 -2.54
C THR A 281 18.03 14.60 -3.34
N GLN A 282 18.00 14.29 -4.64
CA GLN A 282 16.84 14.47 -5.53
C GLN A 282 16.07 13.17 -5.74
N GLU A 283 16.56 12.05 -5.23
CA GLU A 283 15.91 10.78 -5.42
C GLU A 283 14.88 10.52 -4.30
N ASN A 284 13.68 10.19 -4.72
CA ASN A 284 12.55 9.77 -3.88
C ASN A 284 11.93 8.49 -4.43
N TRP A 285 10.83 8.02 -3.84
CA TRP A 285 10.16 6.80 -4.26
C TRP A 285 9.85 6.75 -5.77
N GLY A 286 9.28 7.84 -6.32
CA GLY A 286 8.93 7.92 -7.75
C GLY A 286 10.14 7.99 -8.68
N THR A 287 11.13 8.81 -8.35
CA THR A 287 12.34 8.97 -9.18
C THR A 287 13.20 7.70 -9.20
N GLY A 288 13.17 6.86 -8.15
CA GLY A 288 13.83 5.56 -8.16
C GLY A 288 13.34 4.67 -9.31
N PHE A 289 12.03 4.62 -9.52
CA PHE A 289 11.46 3.90 -10.68
C PHE A 289 11.81 4.55 -12.02
N ASP A 290 11.95 5.90 -12.09
CA ASP A 290 12.43 6.57 -13.28
C ASP A 290 13.85 6.12 -13.63
N ARG A 291 14.71 5.92 -12.62
CA ARG A 291 16.08 5.45 -12.81
C ARG A 291 16.16 4.02 -13.34
N ILE A 292 15.34 3.13 -12.78
CA ILE A 292 15.22 1.74 -13.26
C ILE A 292 14.64 1.73 -14.68
N GLY A 293 13.47 2.35 -14.88
CA GLY A 293 12.74 2.34 -16.16
C GLY A 293 13.48 2.99 -17.31
N THR A 294 14.36 3.97 -17.05
CA THR A 294 15.23 4.60 -18.05
C THR A 294 16.61 3.98 -18.12
N SER A 295 16.87 2.90 -17.40
CA SER A 295 18.19 2.21 -17.33
C SER A 295 19.35 3.16 -16.95
N THR A 296 19.10 4.10 -16.03
CA THR A 296 20.13 5.01 -15.49
C THR A 296 20.61 4.59 -14.10
N ALA A 297 19.95 3.61 -13.47
CA ALA A 297 20.45 2.83 -12.34
C ALA A 297 20.09 1.36 -12.52
N ALA A 298 20.91 0.45 -11.98
CA ALA A 298 20.74 -0.97 -12.16
C ALA A 298 19.99 -1.66 -11.01
N MET A 299 20.01 -1.07 -9.82
CA MET A 299 19.39 -1.61 -8.61
C MET A 299 18.64 -0.51 -7.86
N TYR A 300 17.53 -0.90 -7.22
CA TYR A 300 16.71 -0.03 -6.38
C TYR A 300 15.95 -0.85 -5.34
N ILE A 301 15.84 -0.38 -4.09
CA ILE A 301 14.93 -1.00 -3.12
C ILE A 301 13.51 -0.66 -3.54
N ALA A 302 12.70 -1.67 -3.79
CA ALA A 302 11.33 -1.51 -4.27
C ALA A 302 10.40 -2.54 -3.63
N ALA A 303 9.10 -2.37 -3.81
CA ALA A 303 8.06 -3.23 -3.25
C ALA A 303 7.33 -4.00 -4.36
N ASN A 304 6.76 -5.15 -4.01
CA ASN A 304 6.02 -6.00 -4.95
C ASN A 304 4.68 -5.39 -5.41
N ASP A 305 4.12 -4.45 -4.66
CA ASP A 305 2.91 -3.71 -5.05
C ASP A 305 3.19 -2.58 -6.06
N ALA A 306 4.47 -2.25 -6.28
CA ALA A 306 4.92 -1.19 -7.19
C ALA A 306 5.62 -1.70 -8.47
N VAL A 307 5.45 -2.96 -8.82
CA VAL A 307 6.08 -3.58 -10.01
C VAL A 307 5.48 -3.10 -11.34
N ASP A 308 4.39 -2.38 -11.31
CA ASP A 308 3.83 -1.68 -12.48
C ASP A 308 4.67 -0.44 -12.88
N GLN A 309 5.39 0.13 -11.92
CA GLN A 309 6.09 1.39 -12.10
C GLN A 309 7.17 1.39 -13.19
N PRO A 310 8.06 0.39 -13.32
CA PRO A 310 8.98 0.30 -14.44
C PRO A 310 8.25 0.10 -15.78
N SER A 311 7.14 -0.63 -15.80
CA SER A 311 6.38 -0.88 -17.01
C SER A 311 5.70 0.39 -17.55
N TYR A 312 5.22 1.27 -16.68
CA TYR A 312 4.73 2.60 -17.09
C TYR A 312 5.82 3.50 -17.71
N ARG A 313 7.08 3.14 -17.53
CA ARG A 313 8.26 3.79 -18.13
C ARG A 313 8.80 3.04 -19.35
N GLY A 314 8.07 2.02 -19.80
CA GLY A 314 8.31 1.28 -21.04
C GLY A 314 9.13 0.00 -20.90
N MET A 315 9.39 -0.48 -19.68
CA MET A 315 10.03 -1.79 -19.46
C MET A 315 9.00 -2.93 -19.56
N GLY A 316 9.39 -4.01 -20.23
CA GLY A 316 8.62 -5.26 -20.25
C GLY A 316 8.77 -6.05 -18.95
N ALA A 317 7.84 -6.99 -18.71
CA ALA A 317 7.82 -7.83 -17.52
C ALA A 317 9.05 -8.75 -17.36
N ASP A 318 9.83 -8.94 -18.40
CA ASP A 318 11.07 -9.73 -18.46
C ASP A 318 12.35 -8.87 -18.36
N GLU A 319 12.24 -7.55 -18.33
CA GLU A 319 13.38 -6.64 -18.28
C GLU A 319 13.82 -6.24 -16.86
N PHE A 320 13.03 -6.62 -15.85
CA PHE A 320 13.33 -6.41 -14.44
C PHE A 320 12.67 -7.48 -13.56
N PHE A 321 13.13 -7.58 -12.32
CA PHE A 321 12.52 -8.44 -11.29
C PHE A 321 12.87 -7.93 -9.90
N LEU A 322 12.22 -8.47 -8.86
CA LEU A 322 12.60 -8.31 -7.47
C LEU A 322 13.44 -9.53 -7.04
N ALA A 323 14.64 -9.27 -6.58
CA ALA A 323 15.45 -10.20 -5.81
C ALA A 323 15.12 -10.03 -4.30
N PRO A 324 15.44 -11.01 -3.44
CA PRO A 324 15.41 -10.83 -2.00
C PRO A 324 16.19 -9.58 -1.57
N MET A 325 15.79 -8.97 -0.44
CA MET A 325 16.61 -7.95 0.20
C MET A 325 18.01 -8.55 0.49
N PRO A 326 19.11 -7.86 0.21
CA PRO A 326 20.45 -8.40 0.48
C PRO A 326 20.66 -8.66 1.97
N ALA A 327 21.26 -9.79 2.31
CA ALA A 327 21.68 -10.10 3.68
C ALA A 327 22.86 -9.24 4.12
N GLY A 328 23.01 -9.09 5.42
CA GLY A 328 24.16 -8.45 6.06
C GLY A 328 24.78 -9.33 7.16
N PRO A 329 25.80 -8.85 7.86
CA PRO A 329 26.47 -9.60 8.93
C PRO A 329 25.54 -9.89 10.13
N GLY A 330 24.47 -9.11 10.31
CA GLY A 330 23.52 -9.24 11.42
C GLY A 330 22.29 -10.05 11.09
N GLY A 331 22.00 -10.34 9.81
CA GLY A 331 20.83 -11.13 9.44
C GLY A 331 20.39 -10.97 7.99
N HIS A 332 19.18 -11.50 7.73
CA HIS A 332 18.52 -11.42 6.44
C HIS A 332 17.06 -11.05 6.66
N TYR A 333 16.75 -9.77 6.53
CA TYR A 333 15.45 -9.20 6.84
C TYR A 333 14.97 -8.26 5.73
N THR A 334 13.66 -8.12 5.63
CA THR A 334 13.05 -7.10 4.79
C THR A 334 11.82 -6.51 5.47
N LEU A 335 11.50 -5.28 5.12
CA LEU A 335 10.34 -4.58 5.63
C LEU A 335 9.06 -5.15 5.01
N MET A 336 8.07 -5.42 5.86
CA MET A 336 6.66 -5.55 5.52
C MET A 336 5.98 -4.22 5.82
N GLY A 337 5.46 -3.58 4.79
CA GLY A 337 4.67 -2.37 4.92
C GLY A 337 3.27 -2.55 4.32
N GLY A 338 2.53 -1.48 4.27
CA GLY A 338 1.19 -1.47 3.65
C GLY A 338 0.34 -0.30 4.12
N THR A 339 -0.91 -0.37 3.72
CA THR A 339 -1.90 0.67 3.98
C THR A 339 -3.12 0.04 4.65
N PRO A 340 -3.47 0.45 5.86
CA PRO A 340 -4.74 0.10 6.47
C PRO A 340 -5.82 1.12 6.14
N TYR A 341 -7.08 0.65 6.17
CA TYR A 341 -8.24 1.50 6.35
C TYR A 341 -8.55 1.63 7.83
N PHE A 342 -8.68 2.87 8.28
CA PHE A 342 -9.15 3.22 9.62
C PHE A 342 -10.50 3.93 9.57
N PHE A 343 -11.15 4.00 10.73
CA PHE A 343 -12.45 4.62 10.88
C PHE A 343 -12.40 5.74 11.90
N SER A 344 -13.17 6.81 11.64
CA SER A 344 -13.27 7.95 12.56
C SER A 344 -13.60 7.49 13.99
N PRO A 345 -12.97 8.05 15.03
CA PRO A 345 -13.33 7.72 16.42
C PRO A 345 -14.80 8.01 16.74
N ASP A 346 -15.41 8.94 16.02
CA ASP A 346 -16.80 9.37 16.21
C ASP A 346 -17.82 8.59 15.32
N ALA A 347 -17.35 7.69 14.44
CA ALA A 347 -18.23 6.91 13.57
C ALA A 347 -19.11 5.96 14.39
N THR A 348 -20.37 5.82 14.04
CA THR A 348 -21.32 4.85 14.62
C THR A 348 -21.07 3.44 14.07
N ASP A 349 -21.66 2.42 14.69
CA ASP A 349 -21.59 1.04 14.19
C ASP A 349 -22.20 0.92 12.80
N GLU A 350 -23.31 1.62 12.55
CA GLU A 350 -23.96 1.66 11.25
C GLU A 350 -23.04 2.29 10.18
N GLU A 351 -22.40 3.42 10.48
CA GLU A 351 -21.48 4.08 9.55
C GLU A 351 -20.25 3.23 9.24
N VAL A 352 -19.71 2.53 10.25
CA VAL A 352 -18.61 1.56 10.02
C VAL A 352 -19.07 0.40 9.14
N ASN A 353 -20.25 -0.16 9.40
CA ASN A 353 -20.79 -1.24 8.58
C ASN A 353 -21.01 -0.80 7.14
N TRP A 354 -21.58 0.39 6.89
CA TRP A 354 -21.73 0.92 5.54
C TRP A 354 -20.38 1.15 4.84
N ALA A 355 -19.40 1.65 5.58
CA ALA A 355 -18.05 1.82 5.03
C ALA A 355 -17.39 0.47 4.68
N LEU A 356 -17.55 -0.56 5.52
CA LEU A 356 -17.06 -1.92 5.23
C LEU A 356 -17.78 -2.54 4.02
N ASP A 357 -19.09 -2.32 3.86
CA ASP A 357 -19.83 -2.77 2.66
C ASP A 357 -19.31 -2.05 1.39
N TYR A 358 -18.95 -0.76 1.51
CA TYR A 358 -18.32 -0.05 0.40
C TYR A 358 -16.95 -0.63 0.06
N LEU A 359 -16.13 -0.96 1.07
CA LEU A 359 -14.83 -1.62 0.87
C LEU A 359 -14.99 -3.02 0.25
N GLU A 360 -16.03 -3.78 0.63
CA GLU A 360 -16.35 -5.07 0.01
C GLU A 360 -16.69 -4.92 -1.48
N ILE A 361 -17.52 -3.93 -1.82
CA ILE A 361 -17.85 -3.60 -3.23
C ILE A 361 -16.57 -3.24 -4.01
N MET A 362 -15.60 -2.60 -3.38
CA MET A 362 -14.30 -2.31 -3.98
C MET A 362 -13.37 -3.54 -4.08
N GLY A 363 -13.78 -4.72 -3.59
CA GLY A 363 -12.95 -5.92 -3.54
C GLY A 363 -11.85 -5.87 -2.48
N LYS A 364 -12.01 -5.07 -1.43
CA LYS A 364 -11.06 -4.88 -0.33
C LYS A 364 -11.46 -5.63 0.95
N SER A 365 -12.18 -6.73 0.80
CA SER A 365 -12.63 -7.61 1.88
C SER A 365 -12.06 -9.01 1.72
N PRO A 366 -12.17 -9.90 2.73
CA PRO A 366 -11.81 -11.31 2.60
C PRO A 366 -12.87 -12.14 1.85
N GLU A 367 -13.97 -11.51 1.41
CA GLU A 367 -15.08 -12.20 0.76
C GLU A 367 -14.76 -12.52 -0.70
N VAL A 368 -15.06 -13.76 -1.09
CA VAL A 368 -14.93 -14.23 -2.47
C VAL A 368 -16.28 -14.07 -3.18
N THR A 369 -16.54 -12.88 -3.69
CA THR A 369 -17.74 -12.63 -4.51
C THR A 369 -17.44 -12.82 -6.00
N ASP A 370 -18.48 -13.04 -6.81
CA ASP A 370 -18.33 -13.10 -8.27
C ASP A 370 -17.78 -11.77 -8.83
N ALA A 371 -18.23 -10.62 -8.26
CA ALA A 371 -17.75 -9.31 -8.65
C ALA A 371 -16.26 -9.10 -8.31
N ALA A 372 -15.80 -9.54 -7.13
CA ALA A 372 -14.39 -9.49 -6.76
C ALA A 372 -13.54 -10.35 -7.70
N ARG A 373 -13.98 -11.57 -8.00
CA ARG A 373 -13.30 -12.47 -8.94
C ARG A 373 -13.20 -11.88 -10.36
N ASP A 374 -14.30 -11.34 -10.87
CA ASP A 374 -14.32 -10.68 -12.20
C ASP A 374 -13.37 -9.47 -12.22
N GLY A 375 -13.28 -8.72 -11.12
CA GLY A 375 -12.34 -7.61 -10.95
C GLY A 375 -10.88 -8.07 -10.98
N TRP A 376 -10.53 -9.14 -10.26
CA TRP A 376 -9.16 -9.71 -10.27
C TRP A 376 -8.77 -10.23 -11.66
N ILE A 377 -9.69 -10.88 -12.37
CA ILE A 377 -9.45 -11.36 -13.74
C ILE A 377 -9.23 -10.17 -14.69
N ALA A 378 -10.06 -9.14 -14.59
CA ALA A 378 -9.95 -7.95 -15.44
C ALA A 378 -8.61 -7.21 -15.21
N ASP A 379 -8.18 -7.06 -13.95
CA ASP A 379 -6.89 -6.45 -13.61
C ASP A 379 -5.71 -7.30 -14.12
N ALA A 380 -5.73 -8.61 -13.85
CA ALA A 380 -4.67 -9.52 -14.27
C ALA A 380 -4.53 -9.55 -15.82
N GLN A 381 -5.66 -9.59 -16.53
CA GLN A 381 -5.68 -9.54 -17.99
C GLN A 381 -5.15 -8.20 -18.52
N TYR A 382 -5.60 -7.08 -17.96
CA TYR A 382 -5.09 -5.76 -18.33
C TYR A 382 -3.58 -5.65 -18.12
N ARG A 383 -3.07 -6.11 -16.98
CA ARG A 383 -1.62 -6.10 -16.67
C ARG A 383 -0.85 -6.96 -17.68
N ALA A 384 -1.30 -8.19 -17.93
CA ALA A 384 -0.66 -9.08 -18.88
C ALA A 384 -0.61 -8.47 -20.30
N ASP A 385 -1.73 -7.91 -20.78
CA ASP A 385 -1.83 -7.26 -22.09
C ASP A 385 -0.96 -6.00 -22.20
N ALA A 386 -0.78 -5.27 -21.09
CA ALA A 386 0.05 -4.08 -21.01
C ALA A 386 1.55 -4.38 -20.77
N GLY A 387 1.95 -5.65 -20.61
CA GLY A 387 3.33 -6.04 -20.29
C GLY A 387 3.74 -5.68 -18.84
N ILE A 388 2.77 -5.47 -17.96
CA ILE A 388 2.99 -5.26 -16.52
C ILE A 388 3.07 -6.63 -15.86
N PRO A 389 4.05 -6.87 -14.93
CA PRO A 389 4.12 -8.13 -14.20
C PRO A 389 2.82 -8.49 -13.48
N VAL A 390 2.33 -9.68 -13.72
CA VAL A 390 1.24 -10.31 -12.95
C VAL A 390 1.87 -11.26 -11.96
N ILE A 391 1.95 -10.80 -10.69
CA ILE A 391 2.64 -11.49 -9.61
C ILE A 391 1.76 -11.62 -8.37
N GLN A 392 2.15 -12.52 -7.47
CA GLN A 392 1.56 -12.57 -6.14
C GLN A 392 1.91 -11.30 -5.35
N THR A 393 0.89 -10.69 -4.75
CA THR A 393 1.07 -9.62 -3.76
C THR A 393 1.23 -10.25 -2.38
N PHE A 394 1.77 -9.49 -1.43
CA PHE A 394 1.80 -9.95 -0.04
C PHE A 394 0.35 -10.05 0.48
N PRO A 395 -0.08 -11.21 1.05
CA PRO A 395 -1.46 -11.40 1.42
C PRO A 395 -1.83 -10.60 2.67
N ALA A 396 -2.70 -9.61 2.50
CA ALA A 396 -3.28 -8.86 3.61
C ALA A 396 -4.35 -9.67 4.36
N TRP A 397 -5.02 -10.55 3.64
CA TRP A 397 -5.98 -11.53 4.12
C TRP A 397 -5.41 -12.95 4.03
N VAL A 398 -6.07 -13.93 4.63
CA VAL A 398 -5.75 -15.35 4.51
C VAL A 398 -6.97 -16.16 4.10
N GLY A 399 -6.75 -17.44 3.74
CA GLY A 399 -7.84 -18.37 3.39
C GLY A 399 -8.32 -18.24 1.95
N ALA A 400 -9.63 -18.42 1.74
CA ALA A 400 -10.22 -18.60 0.42
C ALA A 400 -9.94 -17.46 -0.57
N VAL A 401 -9.91 -16.22 -0.10
CA VAL A 401 -9.65 -15.05 -0.96
C VAL A 401 -8.28 -15.12 -1.60
N VAL A 402 -7.25 -15.48 -0.83
CA VAL A 402 -5.87 -15.62 -1.34
C VAL A 402 -5.77 -16.79 -2.31
N GLU A 403 -6.41 -17.91 -1.99
CA GLU A 403 -6.43 -19.08 -2.87
C GLU A 403 -7.05 -18.77 -4.23
N GLU A 404 -8.14 -18.00 -4.27
CA GLU A 404 -8.79 -17.60 -5.52
C GLU A 404 -7.99 -16.55 -6.29
N GLN A 405 -7.41 -15.56 -5.60
CA GLN A 405 -6.51 -14.60 -6.23
C GLN A 405 -5.29 -15.29 -6.86
N ASN A 406 -4.68 -16.23 -6.16
CA ASN A 406 -3.53 -16.98 -6.67
C ASN A 406 -3.88 -17.79 -7.93
N LYS A 407 -5.08 -18.37 -8.03
CA LYS A 407 -5.52 -19.06 -9.27
C LYS A 407 -5.59 -18.11 -10.46
N VAL A 408 -6.10 -16.89 -10.25
CA VAL A 408 -6.13 -15.87 -11.30
C VAL A 408 -4.71 -15.45 -11.68
N ILE A 409 -3.85 -15.22 -10.71
CA ILE A 409 -2.45 -14.86 -10.96
C ILE A 409 -1.72 -15.96 -11.73
N GLU A 410 -1.87 -17.24 -11.37
CA GLU A 410 -1.29 -18.37 -12.08
C GLU A 410 -1.77 -18.45 -13.54
N GLU A 411 -3.05 -18.15 -13.81
CA GLU A 411 -3.62 -18.18 -15.17
C GLU A 411 -3.06 -17.06 -16.06
N TYR A 412 -2.83 -15.87 -15.52
CA TYR A 412 -2.42 -14.69 -16.28
C TYR A 412 -0.95 -14.29 -16.11
N SER A 413 -0.17 -15.05 -15.34
CA SER A 413 1.25 -14.74 -15.09
C SER A 413 2.03 -14.63 -16.38
N ASN A 414 2.76 -13.53 -16.54
CA ASN A 414 3.57 -13.17 -17.69
C ASN A 414 5.04 -12.95 -17.35
N ILE A 415 5.47 -13.41 -16.16
CA ILE A 415 6.84 -13.30 -15.68
C ILE A 415 7.60 -14.63 -15.82
N ASP A 416 8.91 -14.55 -15.80
CA ASP A 416 9.77 -15.72 -15.59
C ASP A 416 9.72 -16.12 -14.11
N GLN A 417 9.00 -17.19 -13.79
CA GLN A 417 8.80 -17.66 -12.42
C GLN A 417 10.12 -18.05 -11.73
N GLU A 418 11.10 -18.56 -12.48
CA GLU A 418 12.40 -18.94 -11.90
C GLU A 418 13.18 -17.70 -11.45
N LEU A 419 13.07 -16.60 -12.19
CA LEU A 419 13.76 -15.34 -11.87
C LEU A 419 13.21 -14.66 -10.61
N TRP A 420 11.91 -14.82 -10.34
CA TRP A 420 11.24 -14.22 -9.17
C TRP A 420 11.16 -15.16 -7.96
N ALA A 421 11.54 -16.45 -8.11
CA ALA A 421 11.31 -17.49 -7.11
C ALA A 421 11.95 -17.14 -5.75
N ASP A 422 13.22 -16.74 -5.77
CA ASP A 422 13.96 -16.44 -4.53
C ASP A 422 13.33 -15.30 -3.72
N TYR A 423 12.76 -14.28 -4.39
CA TYR A 423 12.04 -13.20 -3.73
C TYR A 423 10.76 -13.72 -3.04
N PHE A 424 9.96 -14.53 -3.74
CA PHE A 424 8.73 -15.07 -3.17
C PHE A 424 9.00 -16.06 -2.04
N ASP A 425 10.04 -16.85 -2.15
CA ASP A 425 10.40 -17.83 -1.12
C ASP A 425 10.95 -17.12 0.12
N PHE A 426 11.83 -16.13 -0.05
CA PHE A 426 12.34 -15.33 1.06
C PHE A 426 11.22 -14.61 1.84
N SER A 427 10.23 -14.06 1.16
CA SER A 427 9.11 -13.37 1.82
C SER A 427 8.20 -14.28 2.66
N LYS A 428 8.37 -15.61 2.55
CA LYS A 428 7.65 -16.65 3.33
C LYS A 428 8.48 -17.24 4.46
N GLU A 429 9.78 -16.91 4.55
CA GLU A 429 10.65 -17.42 5.61
C GLU A 429 10.22 -16.84 6.97
N GLU A 430 10.19 -17.70 7.98
CA GLU A 430 9.84 -17.27 9.34
C GLU A 430 10.89 -16.26 9.86
N GLY A 431 10.43 -15.09 10.27
CA GLY A 431 11.27 -14.01 10.82
C GLY A 431 12.01 -13.18 9.77
N ALA A 432 11.84 -13.43 8.47
CA ALA A 432 12.42 -12.59 7.42
C ALA A 432 11.76 -11.21 7.33
N LEU A 433 10.45 -11.16 7.59
CA LEU A 433 9.68 -9.92 7.55
C LEU A 433 9.78 -9.17 8.87
N LYS A 434 10.07 -7.89 8.81
CA LYS A 434 9.99 -6.96 9.93
C LYS A 434 8.94 -5.91 9.65
N THR A 435 8.17 -5.56 10.66
CA THR A 435 7.35 -4.35 10.67
C THR A 435 8.24 -3.13 10.88
N GLU A 436 7.71 -1.96 10.62
CA GLU A 436 8.41 -0.71 10.89
C GLU A 436 8.64 -0.54 12.40
N GLU A 437 9.67 0.25 12.76
CA GLU A 437 10.02 0.49 14.16
C GLU A 437 8.86 1.13 14.93
N PRO A 438 8.69 0.85 16.22
CA PRO A 438 7.67 1.48 17.05
C PRO A 438 7.99 2.96 17.33
N GLY A 439 7.00 3.70 17.83
CA GLY A 439 7.11 5.11 18.14
C GLY A 439 6.84 6.04 16.95
N ASP A 440 7.49 7.21 16.88
CA ASP A 440 7.32 8.15 15.75
C ASP A 440 8.30 7.84 14.61
N THR A 441 8.04 6.77 13.89
CA THR A 441 8.89 6.23 12.83
C THR A 441 9.08 7.21 11.66
N GLN A 442 8.07 7.98 11.31
CA GLN A 442 8.16 8.95 10.21
C GLN A 442 9.14 10.09 10.53
N THR A 443 9.17 10.52 11.80
CA THR A 443 10.16 11.49 12.25
C THR A 443 11.56 10.87 12.31
N MET A 444 11.70 9.61 12.71
CA MET A 444 12.98 8.88 12.64
C MET A 444 13.52 8.85 11.21
N TYR A 445 12.70 8.50 10.24
CA TYR A 445 13.09 8.48 8.82
C TYR A 445 13.55 9.85 8.31
N THR A 446 12.87 10.89 8.75
CA THR A 446 13.25 12.28 8.40
C THR A 446 14.61 12.67 8.99
N ILE A 447 14.88 12.31 10.23
CA ILE A 447 16.18 12.56 10.90
C ILE A 447 17.30 11.79 10.18
N LEU A 448 17.09 10.49 9.92
CA LEU A 448 18.05 9.65 9.19
C LEU A 448 18.29 10.14 7.75
N ASN A 449 17.24 10.65 7.09
CA ASN A 449 17.37 11.25 5.79
C ASN A 449 18.32 12.46 5.80
N GLY A 450 18.31 13.26 6.88
CA GLY A 450 19.26 14.36 7.10
C GLY A 450 20.71 13.87 7.20
N VAL A 451 20.97 12.72 7.82
CA VAL A 451 22.29 12.08 7.87
C VAL A 451 22.74 11.67 6.46
N LEU A 452 21.88 11.03 5.69
CA LEU A 452 22.17 10.63 4.30
C LEU A 452 22.49 11.85 3.42
N GLN A 453 21.77 12.95 3.58
CA GLN A 453 22.04 14.20 2.85
C GLN A 453 23.40 14.80 3.23
N ALA A 454 23.78 14.75 4.50
CA ALA A 454 25.11 15.21 4.94
C ALA A 454 26.24 14.37 4.30
N ILE A 455 26.05 13.04 4.21
CA ILE A 455 26.97 12.14 3.51
C ILE A 455 27.08 12.50 2.02
N CYS A 456 25.95 12.72 1.36
CA CYS A 456 25.92 13.10 -0.06
C CYS A 456 26.66 14.43 -0.32
N ALA A 457 26.54 15.38 0.63
CA ALA A 457 27.19 16.69 0.50
C ALA A 457 28.73 16.65 0.65
N ASP A 458 29.24 15.84 1.56
CA ASP A 458 30.70 15.69 1.82
C ASP A 458 31.07 14.28 2.29
N PRO A 459 31.06 13.27 1.41
CA PRO A 459 31.30 11.87 1.81
C PRO A 459 32.70 11.62 2.39
N ALA A 460 33.66 12.51 2.16
CA ALA A 460 35.02 12.35 2.69
C ALA A 460 35.25 13.08 4.03
N GLY A 461 34.43 14.07 4.34
CA GLY A 461 34.63 14.94 5.51
C GLY A 461 33.68 14.69 6.66
N VAL A 462 32.58 13.93 6.47
CA VAL A 462 31.63 13.65 7.55
C VAL A 462 32.15 12.59 8.52
N ASP A 463 31.89 12.81 9.81
CA ASP A 463 32.13 11.88 10.90
C ASP A 463 30.82 11.12 11.19
N ILE A 464 30.73 9.88 10.70
CA ILE A 464 29.49 9.07 10.82
C ILE A 464 29.12 8.83 12.28
N PRO A 465 30.03 8.40 13.18
CA PRO A 465 29.70 8.27 14.60
C PRO A 465 29.10 9.55 15.21
N ALA A 466 29.66 10.72 14.90
CA ALA A 466 29.15 11.99 15.43
C ALA A 466 27.76 12.35 14.87
N LEU A 467 27.50 12.08 13.57
CA LEU A 467 26.19 12.29 12.97
C LEU A 467 25.13 11.35 13.57
N MET A 468 25.47 10.08 13.75
CA MET A 468 24.54 9.09 14.33
C MET A 468 24.28 9.36 15.82
N GLU A 469 25.27 9.85 16.59
CA GLU A 469 25.04 10.32 17.96
C GLU A 469 24.08 11.50 18.01
N GLN A 470 24.21 12.47 17.09
CA GLN A 470 23.28 13.60 17.03
C GLN A 470 21.87 13.12 16.60
N ALA A 471 21.76 12.26 15.58
CA ALA A 471 20.49 11.70 15.14
C ALA A 471 19.79 10.92 16.28
N ASN A 472 20.57 10.16 17.07
CA ASN A 472 20.06 9.43 18.23
C ASN A 472 19.50 10.38 19.29
N ALA A 473 20.21 11.48 19.59
CA ALA A 473 19.77 12.48 20.56
C ALA A 473 18.53 13.23 20.07
N ASP A 474 18.47 13.58 18.78
CA ASP A 474 17.33 14.28 18.19
C ASP A 474 16.08 13.39 18.19
N TYR A 475 16.23 12.11 17.86
CA TYR A 475 15.11 11.18 17.88
C TYR A 475 14.66 10.85 19.32
N GLN A 476 15.59 10.71 20.29
CA GLN A 476 15.23 10.55 21.70
C GLN A 476 14.38 11.70 22.20
N ALA A 477 14.70 12.93 21.81
CA ALA A 477 13.89 14.10 22.20
C ALA A 477 12.46 14.06 21.63
N VAL A 478 12.25 13.41 20.49
CA VAL A 478 10.91 13.14 19.94
C VAL A 478 10.18 12.10 20.77
N LEU A 479 10.84 10.97 21.07
CA LEU A 479 10.27 9.87 21.86
C LEU A 479 9.91 10.31 23.29
N ASP A 480 10.71 11.19 23.90
CA ASP A 480 10.45 11.76 25.24
C ASP A 480 9.20 12.68 25.27
N GLY A 481 8.73 13.12 24.11
CA GLY A 481 7.54 13.96 23.93
C GLY A 481 6.24 13.18 23.65
N MET A 482 6.33 11.88 23.46
CA MET A 482 5.19 10.99 23.22
C MET A 482 4.53 10.55 24.52
#